data_6a99207c40e42d940c5f1c7941d95885
#
_entry.id   6a99207c40e42d940c5f1c7941d95885
#
_cell.length_a   1.000
_cell.length_b   1.000
_cell.length_c   1.000
_cell.angle_alpha   90.00
_cell.angle_beta   90.00
_cell.angle_gamma   90.00
#
_symmetry.space_group_name_H-M   'P 1'
#
loop_
_entity.id
_entity.type
_entity.pdbx_description
1 polymer ?
#
loop_
_entity_poly.entity_id
_entity_poly.type
_entity_poly.pdbx_seq_one_letter_code
_entity_poly.pdbx_strand_id
1 'polypeptide(L)'
;MLSVLLLFLGLGSSSQPVPVAEEGPPTLVVQVVDPVWIPLPDSEVTVKPADGKGASKSAHADENGYARFWVETGVEYTIEAKTHGFNKKTMKHVFIAKPKPSLPTAHVQIKLQPSGPFTYNK
;
A
#
# COMPACT_ATOMS: atom_id res chain seq x y z
N MET A 1 -26.78 23.82 24.01
CA MET A 1 -26.44 23.27 23.77
C MET A 1 -25.91 22.69 23.57
N LEU A 2 -25.97 22.71 23.67
CA LEU A 2 -25.50 22.01 23.42
C LEU A 2 -24.99 21.26 23.20
N SER A 3 -24.86 21.26 23.28
CA SER A 3 -24.39 20.39 22.97
C SER A 3 -23.93 19.67 22.61
N VAL A 4 -23.95 19.76 22.65
CA VAL A 4 -23.52 18.98 22.17
C VAL A 4 -22.95 18.39 21.86
N LEU A 5 -22.96 18.64 22.02
CA LEU A 5 -22.43 17.95 21.66
C LEU A 5 -21.87 17.37 21.43
N LEU A 6 -21.96 17.57 21.70
CA LEU A 6 -21.49 16.84 21.39
C LEU A 6 -21.07 16.14 21.09
N LEU A 7 -21.07 16.16 21.24
CA LEU A 7 -20.77 15.36 20.85
C LEU A 7 -20.24 14.77 20.39
N PHE A 8 -20.24 14.78 20.56
CA PHE A 8 -19.86 14.10 20.05
C PHE A 8 -19.25 13.69 19.77
N LEU A 9 -19.37 13.85 20.16
CA LEU A 9 -18.85 13.28 19.89
C LEU A 9 -18.29 12.72 19.70
N GLY A 10 -18.33 12.89 19.87
CA GLY A 10 -17.94 12.17 19.57
C GLY A 10 -17.49 11.65 19.42
N LEU A 11 -17.52 11.56 19.59
CA LEU A 11 -17.06 10.91 19.31
C LEU A 11 -16.40 10.42 19.11
N GLY A 12 -16.33 10.52 18.97
CA GLY A 12 -15.70 9.89 18.74
C GLY A 12 -14.94 9.71 18.67
N SER A 13 -14.75 9.92 18.74
CA SER A 13 -13.96 9.56 18.60
C SER A 13 -13.13 9.09 18.73
N SER A 14 -13.13 9.05 18.55
CA SER A 14 -12.40 8.39 18.69
C SER A 14 -11.29 8.24 18.92
N SER A 15 -11.04 8.14 19.11
CA SER A 15 -9.91 8.18 19.44
C SER A 15 -8.97 7.23 19.05
N GLN A 16 -8.71 7.03 17.92
CA GLN A 16 -7.74 6.26 17.54
C GLN A 16 -6.55 7.00 17.28
N PRO A 17 -5.39 6.49 17.56
CA PRO A 17 -4.15 7.11 17.20
C PRO A 17 -4.10 7.19 15.71
N VAL A 18 -3.69 8.31 15.20
CA VAL A 18 -3.46 8.46 13.80
C VAL A 18 -2.00 8.60 13.62
N PRO A 19 -1.30 7.50 13.39
CA PRO A 19 0.16 7.55 13.35
C PRO A 19 0.69 8.38 12.22
N VAL A 20 0.06 8.29 11.05
CA VAL A 20 0.51 9.04 9.89
C VAL A 20 -0.72 9.61 9.23
N ALA A 21 -0.73 10.90 9.03
CA ALA A 21 -1.86 11.53 8.38
C ALA A 21 -1.93 11.12 6.93
N GLU A 22 -3.12 10.78 6.48
CA GLU A 22 -3.32 10.42 5.08
C GLU A 22 -3.66 11.64 4.27
N GLU A 23 -2.82 12.64 4.40
CA GLU A 23 -2.94 13.86 3.65
C GLU A 23 -1.58 14.21 3.13
N GLY A 24 -1.57 14.99 2.08
CA GLY A 24 -0.34 15.33 1.42
C GLY A 24 0.19 14.15 0.63
N PRO A 25 1.42 14.24 0.15
CA PRO A 25 1.96 13.16 -0.68
C PRO A 25 2.13 11.89 0.13
N PRO A 26 1.85 10.73 -0.47
CA PRO A 26 2.08 9.47 0.22
C PRO A 26 3.58 9.24 0.43
N THR A 27 3.91 8.42 1.42
CA THR A 27 5.31 8.09 1.67
C THR A 27 5.77 6.89 0.85
N LEU A 28 4.82 6.10 0.35
CA LEU A 28 5.14 4.92 -0.44
C LEU A 28 4.08 4.73 -1.52
N VAL A 29 4.54 4.51 -2.75
CA VAL A 29 3.67 4.15 -3.85
C VAL A 29 4.16 2.83 -4.41
N VAL A 30 3.24 1.86 -4.54
CA VAL A 30 3.55 0.55 -5.09
C VAL A 30 2.82 0.42 -6.41
N GLN A 31 3.56 0.12 -7.48
CA GLN A 31 2.95 -0.13 -8.77
C GLN A 31 2.99 -1.62 -9.06
N VAL A 32 1.86 -2.18 -9.45
CA VAL A 32 1.74 -3.61 -9.78
C VAL A 32 1.60 -3.74 -11.28
N VAL A 33 2.47 -4.55 -11.89
CA VAL A 33 2.49 -4.72 -13.35
C VAL A 33 2.58 -6.21 -13.69
N ASP A 34 2.26 -6.53 -14.96
CA ASP A 34 2.42 -7.87 -15.47
C ASP A 34 3.83 -8.05 -16.07
N PRO A 35 4.16 -9.24 -16.61
CA PRO A 35 5.52 -9.46 -17.11
C PRO A 35 5.97 -8.55 -18.25
N VAL A 36 5.04 -7.92 -18.95
CA VAL A 36 5.41 -6.99 -20.01
C VAL A 36 5.13 -5.56 -19.61
N TRP A 37 5.10 -5.29 -18.29
CA TRP A 37 5.02 -3.95 -17.71
C TRP A 37 3.68 -3.26 -17.87
N ILE A 38 2.63 -4.03 -18.17
CA ILE A 38 1.29 -3.45 -18.25
C ILE A 38 0.73 -3.35 -16.83
N PRO A 39 0.24 -2.18 -16.43
CA PRO A 39 -0.31 -2.02 -15.09
C PRO A 39 -1.49 -2.95 -14.84
N LEU A 40 -1.58 -3.44 -13.61
CA LEU A 40 -2.66 -4.33 -13.20
C LEU A 40 -3.57 -3.59 -12.25
N PRO A 41 -4.65 -3.00 -12.76
CA PRO A 41 -5.55 -2.22 -11.91
C PRO A 41 -6.26 -3.11 -10.91
N ASP A 42 -6.69 -2.49 -9.81
CA ASP A 42 -7.47 -3.18 -8.79
C ASP A 42 -6.72 -4.28 -8.07
N SER A 43 -5.39 -4.34 -8.24
CA SER A 43 -4.56 -5.27 -7.49
C SER A 43 -4.63 -4.93 -6.01
N GLU A 44 -4.64 -5.95 -5.17
CA GLU A 44 -4.63 -5.72 -3.73
C GLU A 44 -3.19 -5.72 -3.23
N VAL A 45 -2.79 -4.63 -2.59
CA VAL A 45 -1.44 -4.48 -2.07
C VAL A 45 -1.52 -4.35 -0.56
N THR A 46 -0.73 -5.15 0.15
CA THR A 46 -0.68 -5.11 1.60
C THR A 46 0.75 -4.81 2.03
N VAL A 47 0.90 -3.86 2.95
CA VAL A 47 2.19 -3.44 3.46
C VAL A 47 2.18 -3.65 4.97
N LYS A 48 3.16 -4.39 5.48
CA LYS A 48 3.23 -4.61 6.92
C LYS A 48 4.69 -4.53 7.37
N PRO A 49 4.93 -4.12 8.62
CA PRO A 49 6.31 -4.02 9.12
C PRO A 49 7.02 -5.36 9.00
N ALA A 50 8.29 -5.32 8.61
CA ALA A 50 9.05 -6.55 8.39
C ALA A 50 9.28 -7.32 9.68
N ASP A 51 9.29 -6.63 10.82
CA ASP A 51 9.50 -7.29 12.10
C ASP A 51 8.22 -7.95 12.63
N GLY A 52 7.12 -7.83 11.90
CA GLY A 52 5.86 -8.43 12.32
C GLY A 52 5.12 -7.67 13.37
N LYS A 53 5.63 -6.54 13.80
CA LYS A 53 4.98 -5.73 14.83
C LYS A 53 4.25 -4.58 14.15
N GLY A 54 3.13 -4.21 14.74
CA GLY A 54 2.35 -3.12 14.17
C GLY A 54 1.34 -3.62 13.17
N ALA A 55 0.49 -2.72 12.73
CA ALA A 55 -0.62 -3.07 11.88
C ALA A 55 -0.22 -3.09 10.42
N SER A 56 -0.84 -3.97 9.65
CA SER A 56 -0.68 -3.96 8.21
C SER A 56 -1.67 -2.98 7.60
N LYS A 57 -1.35 -2.50 6.42
CA LYS A 57 -2.21 -1.62 5.65
C LYS A 57 -2.44 -2.24 4.28
N SER A 58 -3.65 -2.10 3.78
CA SER A 58 -3.99 -2.63 2.46
C SER A 58 -4.64 -1.54 1.63
N ALA A 59 -4.42 -1.60 0.33
CA ALA A 59 -5.04 -0.69 -0.60
C ALA A 59 -5.16 -1.38 -1.95
N HIS A 60 -6.10 -0.90 -2.76
CA HIS A 60 -6.27 -1.41 -4.10
C HIS A 60 -5.61 -0.45 -5.07
N ALA A 61 -4.98 -1.00 -6.09
CA ALA A 61 -4.31 -0.20 -7.10
C ALA A 61 -5.35 0.51 -7.97
N ASP A 62 -4.98 1.70 -8.43
CA ASP A 62 -5.84 2.45 -9.32
C ASP A 62 -5.72 1.92 -10.75
N GLU A 63 -6.30 2.62 -11.71
CA GLU A 63 -6.32 2.15 -13.09
C GLU A 63 -4.93 2.07 -13.71
N ASN A 64 -3.96 2.73 -13.11
CA ASN A 64 -2.58 2.68 -13.57
C ASN A 64 -1.70 1.76 -12.73
N GLY A 65 -2.32 0.96 -11.88
CA GLY A 65 -1.61 -0.02 -11.08
C GLY A 65 -0.95 0.53 -9.83
N TYR A 66 -1.26 1.75 -9.44
CA TYR A 66 -0.61 2.38 -8.28
C TYR A 66 -1.47 2.25 -7.03
N ALA A 67 -0.86 1.78 -5.95
CA ALA A 67 -1.45 1.78 -4.62
C ALA A 67 -0.62 2.72 -3.76
N ARG A 68 -1.29 3.58 -3.01
CA ARG A 68 -0.62 4.63 -2.25
C ARG A 68 -0.75 4.38 -0.77
N PHE A 69 0.34 4.61 -0.04
CA PHE A 69 0.38 4.35 1.39
C PHE A 69 1.05 5.50 2.13
N TRP A 70 0.55 5.75 3.32
CA TRP A 70 1.15 6.72 4.24
C TRP A 70 1.68 5.91 5.41
N VAL A 71 2.93 5.47 5.28
CA VAL A 71 3.56 4.60 6.27
C VAL A 71 4.78 5.27 6.86
N GLU A 72 5.23 4.75 7.97
CA GLU A 72 6.42 5.25 8.62
C GLU A 72 7.63 4.99 7.74
N THR A 73 8.55 5.95 7.68
CA THR A 73 9.73 5.81 6.84
C THR A 73 10.95 5.49 7.67
N GLY A 74 12.02 5.04 6.99
CA GLY A 74 13.24 4.67 7.68
C GLY A 74 13.21 3.27 8.28
N VAL A 75 12.24 2.47 7.89
CA VAL A 75 12.10 1.09 8.39
C VAL A 75 11.81 0.17 7.24
N GLU A 76 11.88 -1.13 7.50
CA GLU A 76 11.64 -2.14 6.48
C GLU A 76 10.23 -2.69 6.57
N TYR A 77 9.70 -3.04 5.42
CA TYR A 77 8.35 -3.60 5.31
C TYR A 77 8.35 -4.84 4.44
N THR A 78 7.33 -5.67 4.65
CA THR A 78 7.00 -6.73 3.73
C THR A 78 5.83 -6.25 2.90
N ILE A 79 5.98 -6.31 1.57
CA ILE A 79 4.95 -5.84 0.65
C ILE A 79 4.45 -7.02 -0.15
N GLU A 80 3.15 -7.21 -0.14
CA GLU A 80 2.53 -8.33 -0.83
C GLU A 80 1.54 -7.78 -1.83
N ALA A 81 1.55 -8.32 -3.05
CA ALA A 81 0.59 -7.92 -4.06
C ALA A 81 -0.09 -9.15 -4.64
N LYS A 82 -1.37 -9.04 -4.90
CA LYS A 82 -2.11 -10.12 -5.53
C LYS A 82 -3.19 -9.54 -6.43
N THR A 83 -3.44 -10.25 -7.52
CA THR A 83 -4.39 -9.86 -8.53
C THR A 83 -5.03 -11.12 -9.06
N HIS A 84 -6.32 -11.05 -9.35
CA HIS A 84 -7.02 -12.20 -9.92
C HIS A 84 -6.33 -12.65 -11.20
N GLY A 85 -6.03 -13.94 -11.29
CA GLY A 85 -5.37 -14.48 -12.47
C GLY A 85 -3.85 -14.45 -12.42
N PHE A 86 -3.29 -13.98 -11.32
CA PHE A 86 -1.84 -13.88 -11.16
C PHE A 86 -1.41 -14.49 -9.85
N ASN A 87 -0.17 -14.96 -9.81
CA ASN A 87 0.39 -15.48 -8.58
C ASN A 87 0.71 -14.34 -7.63
N LYS A 88 0.38 -14.54 -6.37
CA LYS A 88 0.71 -13.57 -5.34
C LYS A 88 2.23 -13.46 -5.22
N LYS A 89 2.71 -12.26 -5.00
CA LYS A 89 4.14 -12.04 -4.80
C LYS A 89 4.36 -11.27 -3.52
N THR A 90 5.38 -11.68 -2.77
CA THR A 90 5.75 -11.04 -1.52
C THR A 90 7.20 -10.59 -1.62
N MET A 91 7.44 -9.33 -1.28
CA MET A 91 8.78 -8.78 -1.20
C MET A 91 9.08 -8.49 0.27
N LYS A 92 10.15 -9.08 0.79
CA LYS A 92 10.51 -8.93 2.19
C LYS A 92 11.66 -7.94 2.34
N HIS A 93 11.67 -7.28 3.50
CA HIS A 93 12.78 -6.38 3.85
C HIS A 93 12.94 -5.23 2.88
N VAL A 94 11.80 -4.64 2.48
CA VAL A 94 11.83 -3.48 1.60
C VAL A 94 12.00 -2.24 2.47
N PHE A 95 13.13 -1.57 2.30
CA PHE A 95 13.43 -0.39 3.10
C PHE A 95 12.77 0.84 2.50
N ILE A 96 12.01 1.56 3.30
CA ILE A 96 11.34 2.78 2.83
C ILE A 96 12.15 3.96 3.36
N ALA A 97 12.89 4.59 2.48
CA ALA A 97 13.77 5.68 2.86
C ALA A 97 12.99 6.89 3.33
N LYS A 98 13.62 7.66 4.21
CA LYS A 98 13.00 8.90 4.66
C LYS A 98 12.89 9.87 3.51
N PRO A 99 11.84 10.68 3.49
CA PRO A 99 11.61 11.59 2.35
C PRO A 99 12.69 12.66 2.31
N LYS A 100 12.97 13.11 1.09
CA LYS A 100 13.89 14.21 0.83
C LYS A 100 13.18 15.20 -0.06
N PRO A 101 13.61 16.44 -0.09
CA PRO A 101 12.96 17.42 -0.97
C PRO A 101 12.88 16.97 -2.42
N SER A 102 13.93 16.28 -2.91
CA SER A 102 13.95 15.82 -4.29
C SER A 102 13.26 14.47 -4.47
N LEU A 103 12.95 13.78 -3.37
CA LEU A 103 12.34 12.45 -3.46
C LEU A 103 11.42 12.24 -2.26
N PRO A 104 10.25 12.88 -2.29
CA PRO A 104 9.35 12.83 -1.12
C PRO A 104 8.61 11.51 -0.97
N THR A 105 8.54 10.69 -2.02
CA THR A 105 7.79 9.45 -2.01
C THR A 105 8.66 8.32 -2.48
N ALA A 106 8.67 7.21 -1.76
CA ALA A 106 9.36 6.01 -2.20
C ALA A 106 8.48 5.26 -3.20
N HIS A 107 9.09 4.69 -4.22
CA HIS A 107 8.38 3.95 -5.25
C HIS A 107 8.89 2.53 -5.30
N VAL A 108 7.97 1.58 -5.33
CA VAL A 108 8.30 0.16 -5.44
C VAL A 108 7.45 -0.41 -6.57
N GLN A 109 8.07 -1.22 -7.42
CA GLN A 109 7.34 -1.84 -8.50
C GLN A 109 7.36 -3.35 -8.29
N ILE A 110 6.19 -3.97 -8.43
CA ILE A 110 6.06 -5.42 -8.26
C ILE A 110 5.51 -6.00 -9.55
N LYS A 111 6.23 -6.97 -10.09
CA LYS A 111 5.83 -7.65 -11.32
C LYS A 111 5.22 -9.00 -10.95
N LEU A 112 3.98 -9.22 -11.35
CA LEU A 112 3.29 -10.48 -11.06
C LEU A 112 3.29 -11.38 -12.28
N GLN A 113 3.38 -12.69 -12.02
CA GLN A 113 3.34 -13.67 -13.07
C GLN A 113 1.96 -14.28 -13.16
N PRO A 114 1.46 -14.58 -14.38
CA PRO A 114 0.17 -15.25 -14.50
C PRO A 114 0.18 -16.59 -13.77
N SER A 115 -0.97 -16.92 -13.20
CA SER A 115 -1.09 -18.16 -12.43
C SER A 115 -1.53 -19.30 -13.32
N GLY A 116 -1.21 -20.51 -12.88
CA GLY A 116 -1.69 -21.72 -13.49
C GLY A 116 -1.04 -22.02 -14.81
N PRO A 117 -1.51 -23.06 -15.47
CA PRO A 117 -1.03 -23.37 -16.81
C PRO A 117 -1.66 -22.36 -17.76
N PHE A 118 -0.85 -21.47 -18.20
CA PHE A 118 -1.33 -20.34 -18.93
C PHE A 118 -0.80 -20.45 -20.33
N THR A 119 -1.63 -20.59 -21.31
CA THR A 119 -1.17 -20.70 -22.66
C THR A 119 -1.52 -19.45 -23.40
N TYR A 120 -0.53 -18.92 -24.00
CA TYR A 120 -0.76 -17.74 -24.77
C TYR A 120 -1.05 -18.05 -26.20
N ASN A 121 -0.76 -19.17 -26.59
CA ASN A 121 -0.95 -19.45 -27.93
C ASN A 121 -1.93 -20.22 -28.28
N LYS A 122 -1.90 -20.12 -28.39
CA LYS A 122 -2.52 -20.72 -28.53
C LYS A 122 -2.68 -20.99 -29.37
#